data_8a03ba6b5ab4c21a30572975632c833a
#
_entry.id   8a03ba6b5ab4c21a30572975632c833a
#
_cell.length_a   1.000
_cell.length_b   1.000
_cell.length_c   1.000
_cell.angle_alpha   90.00
_cell.angle_beta   90.00
_cell.angle_gamma   90.00
#
_symmetry.space_group_name_H-M   'P 1'
#
loop_
_entity.id
_entity.type
_entity.pdbx_description
1 polymer ?
#
loop_
_entity_poly.entity_id
_entity_poly.type
_entity_poly.pdbx_seq_one_letter_code
_entity_poly.pdbx_strand_id
1 'polypeptide(L)'
;NQGHLMKVYISADMEGVTGVAHWDEVDHNKSQYSYFQKQMSKEVAAACEGAILAGAKEIYVKDAHYSARNILPSYLPKKVKLIRGWSGHPYSMVQELNSRFDALIMIGYHSKAGSGGNPLAHTMSSAKIERISLNDRPASELLLHGTIASKYHVPLVLVSGDFGICKEVRRINPLTITHSTMHGVGDSTISLQPELSRLQIKKKVEKALSLDLKLCIF
;
A
#
# COMPACT_ATOMS: atom_id res chain seq x y z
N ASN A 1 -18.65 3.45 -28.94
CA ASN A 1 -18.05 2.93 -27.70
C ASN A 1 -16.80 3.73 -27.42
N GLN A 2 -16.90 4.81 -26.65
CA GLN A 2 -15.74 5.37 -25.97
C GLN A 2 -15.30 4.31 -24.96
N GLY A 3 -14.19 3.61 -25.26
CA GLY A 3 -13.68 2.54 -24.43
C GLY A 3 -13.46 3.06 -22.99
N HIS A 4 -13.90 2.31 -22.00
CA HIS A 4 -13.69 2.63 -20.59
C HIS A 4 -12.21 2.88 -20.31
N LEU A 5 -11.89 4.03 -19.72
CA LEU A 5 -10.51 4.42 -19.40
C LEU A 5 -10.17 3.96 -17.97
N MET A 6 -9.37 2.91 -17.86
CA MET A 6 -8.97 2.35 -16.55
C MET A 6 -8.32 3.42 -15.67
N LYS A 7 -8.88 3.59 -14.47
CA LYS A 7 -8.43 4.52 -13.44
C LYS A 7 -8.04 3.78 -12.17
N VAL A 8 -6.78 3.89 -11.77
CA VAL A 8 -6.17 3.14 -10.66
C VAL A 8 -5.83 4.07 -9.50
N TYR A 9 -6.15 3.63 -8.28
CA TYR A 9 -5.77 4.28 -7.05
C TYR A 9 -4.69 3.46 -6.33
N ILE A 10 -3.60 4.11 -5.92
CA ILE A 10 -2.50 3.50 -5.16
C ILE A 10 -2.39 4.23 -3.82
N SER A 11 -2.60 3.52 -2.72
CA SER A 11 -2.32 4.02 -1.37
C SER A 11 -0.96 3.47 -0.92
N ALA A 12 -0.04 4.35 -0.52
CA ALA A 12 1.33 3.99 -0.19
C ALA A 12 1.67 4.32 1.26
N ASP A 13 2.18 3.32 1.95
CA ASP A 13 2.72 3.40 3.30
C ASP A 13 4.21 3.05 3.33
N MET A 14 4.87 3.07 4.47
CA MET A 14 6.33 2.96 4.53
C MET A 14 6.84 1.79 5.35
N GLU A 15 6.15 1.36 6.40
CA GLU A 15 6.63 0.31 7.31
C GLU A 15 6.72 -1.07 6.66
N GLY A 16 6.02 -1.29 5.55
CA GLY A 16 6.09 -2.50 4.73
C GLY A 16 6.99 -2.38 3.50
N VAL A 17 7.73 -1.29 3.34
CA VAL A 17 8.72 -1.12 2.25
C VAL A 17 9.89 -2.07 2.47
N THR A 18 10.39 -2.67 1.38
CA THR A 18 11.48 -3.65 1.41
C THR A 18 12.69 -3.13 2.18
N GLY A 19 13.14 -3.91 3.16
CA GLY A 19 14.33 -3.63 3.96
C GLY A 19 14.08 -2.87 5.26
N VAL A 20 12.90 -2.26 5.45
CA VAL A 20 12.58 -1.56 6.69
C VAL A 20 12.56 -2.52 7.88
N ALA A 21 13.24 -2.14 8.97
CA ALA A 21 13.35 -2.93 10.19
C ALA A 21 13.25 -2.09 11.48
N HIS A 22 13.29 -0.76 11.39
CA HIS A 22 13.32 0.11 12.56
C HIS A 22 12.57 1.43 12.33
N TRP A 23 12.04 2.01 13.41
CA TRP A 23 11.31 3.28 13.39
C TRP A 23 12.11 4.46 12.86
N ASP A 24 13.44 4.49 13.12
CA ASP A 24 14.33 5.55 12.62
C ASP A 24 14.43 5.59 11.09
N GLU A 25 14.07 4.51 10.43
CA GLU A 25 14.08 4.40 8.97
C GLU A 25 12.84 5.01 8.32
N VAL A 26 11.78 5.20 9.09
CA VAL A 26 10.49 5.73 8.61
C VAL A 26 10.11 7.08 9.22
N ASP A 27 10.96 7.65 10.08
CA ASP A 27 10.80 8.96 10.71
C ASP A 27 11.66 10.01 10.01
N HIS A 28 11.01 11.01 9.41
CA HIS A 28 11.69 12.09 8.67
C HIS A 28 12.69 12.93 9.49
N ASN A 29 12.65 12.84 10.81
CA ASN A 29 13.62 13.52 11.70
C ASN A 29 14.92 12.71 11.90
N LYS A 30 15.01 11.51 11.33
CA LYS A 30 16.13 10.60 11.51
C LYS A 30 17.00 10.49 10.27
N SER A 31 18.32 10.32 10.47
CA SER A 31 19.28 10.26 9.37
C SER A 31 19.08 9.07 8.43
N GLN A 32 18.53 7.97 8.92
CA GLN A 32 18.29 6.75 8.13
C GLN A 32 17.08 6.85 7.21
N TYR A 33 16.20 7.81 7.42
CA TYR A 33 14.96 8.00 6.67
C TYR A 33 15.19 8.22 5.17
N SER A 34 16.19 9.00 4.78
CA SER A 34 16.36 9.41 3.37
C SER A 34 16.55 8.24 2.41
N TYR A 35 17.21 7.17 2.86
CA TYR A 35 17.36 5.95 2.07
C TYR A 35 16.00 5.27 1.82
N PHE A 36 15.22 5.07 2.89
CA PHE A 36 13.92 4.40 2.79
C PHE A 36 12.85 5.26 2.13
N GLN A 37 12.93 6.58 2.24
CA GLN A 37 12.14 7.52 1.44
C GLN A 37 12.31 7.26 -0.06
N LYS A 38 13.56 7.08 -0.50
CA LYS A 38 13.85 6.74 -1.90
C LYS A 38 13.35 5.35 -2.27
N GLN A 39 13.49 4.36 -1.37
CA GLN A 39 12.97 3.01 -1.63
C GLN A 39 11.44 2.99 -1.74
N MET A 40 10.73 3.67 -0.84
CA MET A 40 9.28 3.85 -0.94
C MET A 40 8.88 4.47 -2.29
N SER A 41 9.54 5.56 -2.66
CA SER A 41 9.27 6.26 -3.94
C SER A 41 9.48 5.34 -5.15
N LYS A 42 10.53 4.52 -5.14
CA LYS A 42 10.83 3.55 -6.20
C LYS A 42 9.83 2.40 -6.25
N GLU A 43 9.37 1.88 -5.10
CA GLU A 43 8.34 0.83 -5.07
C GLU A 43 7.00 1.34 -5.60
N VAL A 44 6.61 2.56 -5.23
CA VAL A 44 5.41 3.22 -5.78
C VAL A 44 5.54 3.46 -7.28
N ALA A 45 6.71 3.92 -7.74
CA ALA A 45 6.98 4.10 -9.17
C ALA A 45 6.85 2.77 -9.94
N ALA A 46 7.40 1.68 -9.39
CA ALA A 46 7.28 0.35 -9.98
C ALA A 46 5.81 -0.11 -10.10
N ALA A 47 4.99 0.16 -9.07
CA ALA A 47 3.56 -0.10 -9.13
C ALA A 47 2.86 0.73 -10.22
N CYS A 48 3.18 2.01 -10.32
CA CYS A 48 2.66 2.89 -11.37
C CYS A 48 3.05 2.40 -12.78
N GLU A 49 4.29 1.98 -12.97
CA GLU A 49 4.76 1.42 -14.24
C GLU A 49 4.02 0.14 -14.61
N GLY A 50 3.79 -0.76 -13.64
CA GLY A 50 2.98 -1.97 -13.84
C GLY A 50 1.53 -1.62 -14.24
N ALA A 51 0.94 -0.61 -13.62
CA ALA A 51 -0.40 -0.13 -13.97
C ALA A 51 -0.45 0.45 -15.40
N ILE A 52 0.58 1.21 -15.80
CA ILE A 52 0.68 1.76 -17.16
C ILE A 52 0.78 0.63 -18.19
N LEU A 53 1.58 -0.40 -17.93
CA LEU A 53 1.70 -1.57 -18.81
C LEU A 53 0.38 -2.32 -18.94
N ALA A 54 -0.41 -2.40 -17.87
CA ALA A 54 -1.76 -2.97 -17.90
C ALA A 54 -2.80 -2.09 -18.60
N GLY A 55 -2.43 -0.88 -19.04
CA GLY A 55 -3.31 0.02 -19.79
C GLY A 55 -4.00 1.10 -18.96
N ALA A 56 -3.62 1.30 -17.69
CA ALA A 56 -4.15 2.39 -16.89
C ALA A 56 -3.93 3.77 -17.56
N LYS A 57 -5.00 4.56 -17.62
CA LYS A 57 -5.00 5.89 -18.24
C LYS A 57 -4.85 7.02 -17.22
N GLU A 58 -5.41 6.81 -16.04
CA GLU A 58 -5.26 7.70 -14.89
C GLU A 58 -4.76 6.90 -13.68
N ILE A 59 -3.79 7.46 -12.96
CA ILE A 59 -3.25 6.87 -11.74
C ILE A 59 -3.19 7.96 -10.69
N TYR A 60 -3.83 7.69 -9.54
CA TYR A 60 -3.74 8.53 -8.34
C TYR A 60 -2.92 7.79 -7.31
N VAL A 61 -1.93 8.44 -6.74
CA VAL A 61 -1.12 7.94 -5.63
C VAL A 61 -1.41 8.78 -4.40
N LYS A 62 -1.84 8.16 -3.31
CA LYS A 62 -1.93 8.77 -1.98
C LYS A 62 -0.68 8.40 -1.18
N ASP A 63 0.09 9.41 -0.80
CA ASP A 63 1.10 9.27 0.24
C ASP A 63 0.38 9.15 1.58
N ALA A 64 0.48 8.00 2.23
CA ALA A 64 -0.33 7.65 3.39
C ALA A 64 0.49 7.41 4.67
N HIS A 65 1.80 7.70 4.65
CA HIS A 65 2.65 7.51 5.80
C HIS A 65 2.88 8.82 6.56
N TYR A 66 2.67 8.81 7.89
CA TYR A 66 3.02 9.86 8.84
C TYR A 66 2.59 11.27 8.38
N SER A 67 3.50 12.09 7.84
CA SER A 67 3.21 13.43 7.33
C SER A 67 2.52 13.46 5.96
N ALA A 68 2.40 12.30 5.31
CA ALA A 68 1.96 12.16 3.92
C ALA A 68 2.79 13.00 2.92
N ARG A 69 4.09 13.17 3.20
CA ARG A 69 5.04 13.93 2.39
C ARG A 69 6.37 13.17 2.19
N ASN A 70 6.27 11.86 1.98
CA ASN A 70 7.42 10.95 1.92
C ASN A 70 7.83 10.66 0.46
N ILE A 71 6.86 10.45 -0.43
CA ILE A 71 7.13 10.13 -1.83
C ILE A 71 7.77 11.33 -2.52
N LEU A 72 8.90 11.07 -3.19
CA LEU A 72 9.58 12.06 -4.01
C LEU A 72 8.89 12.16 -5.38
N PRO A 73 8.22 13.28 -5.71
CA PRO A 73 7.37 13.37 -6.91
C PRO A 73 8.11 13.08 -8.21
N SER A 74 9.41 13.44 -8.28
CA SER A 74 10.24 13.24 -9.47
C SER A 74 10.49 11.77 -9.83
N TYR A 75 10.23 10.83 -8.92
CA TYR A 75 10.33 9.39 -9.19
C TYR A 75 9.12 8.83 -9.92
N LEU A 76 7.99 9.53 -9.88
CA LEU A 76 6.73 9.04 -10.43
C LEU A 76 6.62 9.27 -11.93
N PRO A 77 5.99 8.35 -12.69
CA PRO A 77 5.70 8.55 -14.10
C PRO A 77 4.82 9.80 -14.36
N LYS A 78 4.97 10.43 -15.52
CA LYS A 78 4.29 11.68 -15.88
C LYS A 78 2.76 11.65 -15.79
N LYS A 79 2.14 10.48 -15.90
CA LYS A 79 0.66 10.31 -15.85
C LYS A 79 0.09 10.29 -14.43
N VAL A 80 0.94 10.28 -13.41
CA VAL A 80 0.51 10.11 -12.01
C VAL A 80 0.09 11.45 -11.42
N LYS A 81 -1.03 11.43 -10.70
CA LYS A 81 -1.46 12.51 -9.80
C LYS A 81 -1.15 12.09 -8.37
N LEU A 82 -0.36 12.88 -7.66
CA LEU A 82 0.08 12.59 -6.29
C LEU A 82 -0.72 13.41 -5.27
N ILE A 83 -1.37 12.70 -4.34
CA ILE A 83 -2.07 13.29 -3.20
C ILE A 83 -1.09 13.31 -2.03
N ARG A 84 -0.67 14.50 -1.60
CA ARG A 84 0.26 14.74 -0.49
C ARG A 84 -0.42 15.47 0.65
N GLY A 85 0.02 15.19 1.87
CA GLY A 85 -0.57 15.77 3.08
C GLY A 85 -1.94 15.16 3.42
N TRP A 86 -2.56 15.68 4.46
CA TRP A 86 -3.85 15.23 4.96
C TRP A 86 -4.89 16.32 4.86
N SER A 87 -6.00 16.05 4.21
CA SER A 87 -7.12 17.00 4.10
C SER A 87 -8.02 17.04 5.35
N GLY A 88 -7.85 16.08 6.27
CA GLY A 88 -8.79 15.87 7.38
C GLY A 88 -10.03 15.06 6.98
N HIS A 89 -10.13 14.60 5.74
CA HIS A 89 -11.21 13.72 5.31
C HIS A 89 -11.16 12.37 6.03
N PRO A 90 -12.30 11.81 6.50
CA PRO A 90 -12.32 10.56 7.27
C PRO A 90 -11.82 9.32 6.50
N TYR A 91 -11.73 9.37 5.19
CA TYR A 91 -11.15 8.29 4.39
C TYR A 91 -9.61 8.22 4.46
N SER A 92 -8.97 9.22 5.08
CA SER A 92 -7.57 9.18 5.50
C SER A 92 -6.63 8.62 4.41
N MET A 93 -6.12 7.39 4.59
CA MET A 93 -5.14 6.77 3.70
C MET A 93 -5.68 6.44 2.29
N VAL A 94 -6.98 6.54 2.07
CA VAL A 94 -7.64 6.44 0.76
C VAL A 94 -8.49 7.67 0.45
N GLN A 95 -8.04 8.81 0.89
CA GLN A 95 -8.62 10.11 0.59
C GLN A 95 -8.89 10.27 -0.92
N GLU A 96 -10.04 10.82 -1.32
CA GLU A 96 -10.52 10.98 -2.70
C GLU A 96 -10.93 9.67 -3.41
N LEU A 97 -10.80 8.49 -2.78
CA LEU A 97 -11.29 7.25 -3.37
C LEU A 97 -12.82 7.30 -3.54
N ASN A 98 -13.30 6.89 -4.70
CA ASN A 98 -14.73 6.85 -5.02
C ASN A 98 -15.01 5.82 -6.13
N SER A 99 -16.27 5.64 -6.48
CA SER A 99 -16.73 4.65 -7.47
C SER A 99 -16.23 4.83 -8.91
N ARG A 100 -15.50 5.91 -9.20
CA ARG A 100 -14.88 6.12 -10.52
C ARG A 100 -13.54 5.41 -10.69
N PHE A 101 -12.99 4.84 -9.61
CA PHE A 101 -11.77 4.04 -9.67
C PHE A 101 -12.13 2.58 -9.99
N ASP A 102 -11.32 1.96 -10.83
CA ASP A 102 -11.47 0.56 -11.23
C ASP A 102 -10.74 -0.40 -10.31
N ALA A 103 -9.68 0.07 -9.64
CA ALA A 103 -8.88 -0.75 -8.76
C ALA A 103 -8.16 0.08 -7.68
N LEU A 104 -7.97 -0.55 -6.51
CA LEU A 104 -7.12 -0.10 -5.43
C LEU A 104 -5.89 -1.02 -5.34
N ILE A 105 -4.72 -0.42 -5.18
CA ILE A 105 -3.44 -1.07 -4.89
C ILE A 105 -2.90 -0.47 -3.60
N MET A 106 -2.38 -1.31 -2.70
CA MET A 106 -1.73 -0.89 -1.47
C MET A 106 -0.26 -1.29 -1.49
N ILE A 107 0.64 -0.32 -1.36
CA ILE A 107 2.10 -0.49 -1.39
C ILE A 107 2.69 -0.12 -0.03
N GLY A 108 3.61 -0.96 0.48
CA GLY A 108 4.34 -0.69 1.72
C GLY A 108 3.48 -0.81 2.98
N TYR A 109 2.38 -1.54 2.93
CA TYR A 109 1.49 -1.77 4.07
C TYR A 109 2.10 -2.77 5.06
N HIS A 110 1.61 -2.77 6.28
CA HIS A 110 2.20 -3.51 7.39
C HIS A 110 1.15 -4.22 8.25
N SER A 111 1.61 -5.15 9.06
CA SER A 111 0.81 -5.89 10.03
C SER A 111 0.21 -4.97 11.09
N LYS A 112 -1.00 -5.33 11.56
CA LYS A 112 -1.75 -4.58 12.56
C LYS A 112 -1.09 -4.57 13.94
N ALA A 113 -1.54 -3.65 14.78
CA ALA A 113 -1.18 -3.59 16.19
C ALA A 113 -1.36 -4.94 16.90
N GLY A 114 -0.40 -5.31 17.73
CA GLY A 114 -0.41 -6.55 18.52
C GLY A 114 -0.07 -7.82 17.72
N SER A 115 0.39 -7.69 16.46
CA SER A 115 0.87 -8.82 15.68
C SER A 115 2.39 -8.87 15.59
N GLY A 116 2.98 -10.08 15.49
CA GLY A 116 4.42 -10.28 15.35
C GLY A 116 4.95 -10.22 13.90
N GLY A 117 4.15 -9.74 12.94
CA GLY A 117 4.47 -9.80 11.52
C GLY A 117 5.46 -8.73 11.01
N ASN A 118 5.70 -7.70 11.82
CA ASN A 118 6.59 -6.60 11.53
C ASN A 118 7.05 -5.96 12.85
N PRO A 119 8.34 -5.62 13.05
CA PRO A 119 8.79 -4.89 14.24
C PRO A 119 8.05 -3.55 14.44
N LEU A 120 7.56 -2.95 13.36
CA LEU A 120 6.83 -1.68 13.36
C LEU A 120 5.31 -1.88 13.35
N ALA A 121 4.78 -3.06 13.68
CA ALA A 121 3.36 -3.36 13.64
C ALA A 121 2.56 -2.41 14.54
N HIS A 122 1.58 -1.73 13.95
CA HIS A 122 0.67 -0.82 14.65
C HIS A 122 -0.62 -0.64 13.83
N THR A 123 -1.57 0.14 14.33
CA THR A 123 -2.74 0.56 13.57
C THR A 123 -3.01 2.03 13.84
N MET A 124 -2.86 2.88 12.83
CA MET A 124 -3.05 4.33 12.78
C MET A 124 -2.07 5.15 13.62
N SER A 125 -1.80 4.77 14.86
CA SER A 125 -0.84 5.47 15.72
C SER A 125 -0.16 4.49 16.68
N SER A 126 1.13 4.30 16.52
CA SER A 126 1.94 3.47 17.41
C SER A 126 2.05 4.05 18.82
N ALA A 127 1.94 5.38 18.96
CA ALA A 127 2.10 6.06 20.24
C ALA A 127 0.80 6.21 21.05
N LYS A 128 -0.36 6.14 20.41
CA LYS A 128 -1.65 6.50 21.03
C LYS A 128 -2.69 5.40 20.98
N ILE A 129 -2.53 4.41 20.11
CA ILE A 129 -3.55 3.39 19.86
C ILE A 129 -2.95 2.01 20.04
N GLU A 130 -3.41 1.30 21.04
CA GLU A 130 -3.01 -0.07 21.30
C GLU A 130 -3.74 -1.04 20.37
N ARG A 131 -5.00 -0.78 20.09
CA ARG A 131 -5.86 -1.65 19.27
C ARG A 131 -6.99 -0.88 18.61
N ILE A 132 -7.29 -1.24 17.37
CA ILE A 132 -8.56 -0.88 16.70
C ILE A 132 -9.28 -2.17 16.34
N SER A 133 -10.59 -2.20 16.47
CA SER A 133 -11.43 -3.31 16.03
C SER A 133 -12.51 -2.80 15.08
N LEU A 134 -12.80 -3.57 14.05
CA LEU A 134 -13.91 -3.39 13.12
C LEU A 134 -14.82 -4.61 13.23
N ASN A 135 -16.05 -4.43 13.72
CA ASN A 135 -16.97 -5.55 14.02
C ASN A 135 -16.30 -6.66 14.82
N ASP A 136 -15.71 -6.29 15.97
CA ASP A 136 -15.00 -7.18 16.91
C ASP A 136 -13.73 -7.87 16.35
N ARG A 137 -13.35 -7.59 15.12
CA ARG A 137 -12.11 -8.09 14.53
C ARG A 137 -10.99 -7.06 14.71
N PRO A 138 -9.81 -7.45 15.24
CA PRO A 138 -8.65 -6.58 15.25
C PRO A 138 -8.32 -6.10 13.83
N ALA A 139 -8.27 -4.77 13.66
CA ALA A 139 -8.12 -4.16 12.35
C ALA A 139 -6.70 -3.69 12.08
N SER A 140 -6.21 -4.00 10.89
CA SER A 140 -5.07 -3.35 10.25
C SER A 140 -5.52 -2.08 9.53
N GLU A 141 -4.59 -1.24 9.17
CA GLU A 141 -4.85 -0.10 8.28
C GLU A 141 -5.40 -0.57 6.92
N LEU A 142 -4.92 -1.71 6.43
CA LEU A 142 -5.45 -2.36 5.24
C LEU A 142 -6.94 -2.71 5.38
N LEU A 143 -7.34 -3.33 6.50
CA LEU A 143 -8.74 -3.71 6.70
C LEU A 143 -9.65 -2.48 6.75
N LEU A 144 -9.24 -1.43 7.49
CA LEU A 144 -10.01 -0.19 7.58
C LEU A 144 -10.23 0.45 6.20
N HIS A 145 -9.16 0.63 5.44
CA HIS A 145 -9.20 1.36 4.18
C HIS A 145 -9.66 0.51 3.00
N GLY A 146 -9.42 -0.80 3.04
CA GLY A 146 -10.00 -1.75 2.10
C GLY A 146 -11.53 -1.84 2.22
N THR A 147 -12.06 -1.74 3.44
CA THR A 147 -13.51 -1.67 3.69
C THR A 147 -14.13 -0.40 3.09
N ILE A 148 -13.42 0.73 3.12
CA ILE A 148 -13.87 1.96 2.44
C ILE A 148 -13.94 1.73 0.92
N ALA A 149 -12.94 1.08 0.33
CA ALA A 149 -12.95 0.74 -1.09
C ALA A 149 -14.13 -0.17 -1.45
N SER A 150 -14.39 -1.17 -0.62
CA SER A 150 -15.52 -2.09 -0.76
C SER A 150 -16.87 -1.37 -0.81
N LYS A 151 -17.06 -0.34 0.03
CA LYS A 151 -18.25 0.52 0.01
C LYS A 151 -18.54 1.14 -1.38
N TYR A 152 -17.50 1.41 -2.15
CA TYR A 152 -17.58 1.96 -3.50
C TYR A 152 -17.48 0.89 -4.60
N HIS A 153 -17.46 -0.39 -4.23
CA HIS A 153 -17.21 -1.51 -5.14
C HIS A 153 -15.89 -1.39 -5.89
N VAL A 154 -14.89 -0.76 -5.29
CA VAL A 154 -13.52 -0.67 -5.83
C VAL A 154 -12.73 -1.87 -5.32
N PRO A 155 -12.31 -2.78 -6.22
CA PRO A 155 -11.58 -3.99 -5.82
C PRO A 155 -10.16 -3.67 -5.34
N LEU A 156 -9.73 -4.31 -4.24
CA LEU A 156 -8.34 -4.33 -3.81
C LEU A 156 -7.61 -5.45 -4.55
N VAL A 157 -6.87 -5.09 -5.59
CA VAL A 157 -6.30 -6.06 -6.54
C VAL A 157 -4.90 -6.52 -6.18
N LEU A 158 -4.13 -5.70 -5.47
CA LEU A 158 -2.78 -6.03 -5.04
C LEU A 158 -2.42 -5.36 -3.72
N VAL A 159 -1.72 -6.10 -2.87
CA VAL A 159 -1.08 -5.60 -1.65
C VAL A 159 0.39 -5.98 -1.66
N SER A 160 1.27 -4.99 -1.45
CA SER A 160 2.69 -5.17 -1.15
C SER A 160 2.97 -4.72 0.27
N GLY A 161 3.68 -5.55 1.02
CA GLY A 161 4.02 -5.26 2.41
C GLY A 161 4.67 -6.44 3.11
N ASP A 162 4.66 -6.46 4.44
CA ASP A 162 5.19 -7.58 5.19
C ASP A 162 4.37 -8.88 4.97
N PHE A 163 4.95 -10.01 5.34
CA PHE A 163 4.30 -11.32 5.17
C PHE A 163 2.98 -11.43 5.94
N GLY A 164 2.90 -10.80 7.13
CA GLY A 164 1.70 -10.83 7.97
C GLY A 164 0.52 -10.14 7.31
N ILE A 165 0.70 -8.95 6.72
CA ILE A 165 -0.36 -8.24 6.00
C ILE A 165 -0.76 -8.98 4.73
N CYS A 166 0.19 -9.57 4.02
CA CYS A 166 -0.09 -10.40 2.85
C CYS A 166 -0.93 -11.64 3.23
N LYS A 167 -0.66 -12.25 4.37
CA LYS A 167 -1.44 -13.37 4.91
C LYS A 167 -2.84 -12.94 5.31
N GLU A 168 -2.97 -11.75 5.92
CA GLU A 168 -4.27 -11.19 6.31
C GLU A 168 -5.18 -10.98 5.09
N VAL A 169 -4.68 -10.31 4.05
CA VAL A 169 -5.50 -10.03 2.86
C VAL A 169 -5.92 -11.30 2.14
N ARG A 170 -5.05 -12.33 2.05
CA ARG A 170 -5.43 -13.61 1.44
C ARG A 170 -6.51 -14.39 2.19
N ARG A 171 -6.65 -14.15 3.51
CA ARG A 171 -7.76 -14.70 4.30
C ARG A 171 -9.08 -13.97 4.05
N ILE A 172 -9.02 -12.68 3.71
CA ILE A 172 -10.20 -11.86 3.37
C ILE A 172 -10.63 -12.17 1.95
N ASN A 173 -9.70 -12.06 0.99
CA ASN A 173 -9.95 -12.41 -0.41
C ASN A 173 -8.70 -13.10 -1.01
N PRO A 174 -8.76 -14.42 -1.26
CA PRO A 174 -7.62 -15.17 -1.80
C PRO A 174 -7.25 -14.80 -3.23
N LEU A 175 -8.09 -14.06 -3.94
CA LEU A 175 -7.85 -13.63 -5.32
C LEU A 175 -7.05 -12.33 -5.40
N THR A 176 -6.98 -11.55 -4.31
CA THR A 176 -6.09 -10.39 -4.23
C THR A 176 -4.64 -10.84 -4.33
N ILE A 177 -3.91 -10.31 -5.30
CA ILE A 177 -2.49 -10.61 -5.47
C ILE A 177 -1.68 -9.97 -4.37
N THR A 178 -0.70 -10.71 -3.83
CA THR A 178 0.16 -10.22 -2.76
C THR A 178 1.64 -10.28 -3.14
N HIS A 179 2.40 -9.31 -2.61
CA HIS A 179 3.85 -9.28 -2.69
C HIS A 179 4.43 -9.08 -1.29
N SER A 180 5.03 -10.13 -0.73
CA SER A 180 5.72 -10.03 0.56
C SER A 180 7.11 -9.45 0.34
N THR A 181 7.36 -8.28 0.92
CA THR A 181 8.64 -7.58 0.88
C THR A 181 9.61 -8.09 1.94
N MET A 182 9.05 -8.53 3.07
CA MET A 182 9.81 -8.98 4.23
C MET A 182 8.98 -9.89 5.12
N HIS A 183 9.68 -10.59 6.01
CA HIS A 183 9.13 -11.38 7.09
C HIS A 183 9.72 -10.90 8.43
N GLY A 184 8.87 -10.52 9.38
CA GLY A 184 9.29 -10.10 10.71
C GLY A 184 9.62 -11.28 11.61
N VAL A 185 10.74 -11.19 12.34
CA VAL A 185 11.15 -12.17 13.36
C VAL A 185 11.62 -11.39 14.59
N GLY A 186 10.75 -11.29 15.60
CA GLY A 186 11.00 -10.38 16.73
C GLY A 186 11.22 -8.95 16.24
N ASP A 187 12.30 -8.33 16.71
CA ASP A 187 12.71 -6.97 16.32
C ASP A 187 13.57 -6.93 15.05
N SER A 188 13.55 -8.00 14.25
CA SER A 188 14.29 -8.10 13.00
C SER A 188 13.39 -8.38 11.79
N THR A 189 13.92 -8.16 10.58
CA THR A 189 13.23 -8.51 9.34
C THR A 189 14.16 -9.32 8.42
N ILE A 190 13.57 -10.27 7.70
CA ILE A 190 14.20 -10.96 6.59
C ILE A 190 13.57 -10.42 5.31
N SER A 191 14.30 -9.63 4.57
CA SER A 191 13.79 -8.90 3.41
C SER A 191 14.30 -9.45 2.10
N LEU A 192 13.51 -9.25 1.05
CA LEU A 192 14.00 -9.36 -0.32
C LEU A 192 15.08 -8.29 -0.61
N GLN A 193 15.86 -8.52 -1.65
CA GLN A 193 16.70 -7.49 -2.21
C GLN A 193 15.79 -6.41 -2.89
N PRO A 194 16.04 -5.09 -2.66
CA PRO A 194 15.10 -4.06 -3.08
C PRO A 194 14.81 -3.98 -4.58
N GLU A 195 15.80 -4.20 -5.43
CA GLU A 195 15.61 -4.18 -6.89
C GLU A 195 14.75 -5.36 -7.37
N LEU A 196 15.00 -6.53 -6.82
CA LEU A 196 14.19 -7.73 -7.09
C LEU A 196 12.74 -7.49 -6.64
N SER A 197 12.55 -6.91 -5.45
CA SER A 197 11.23 -6.58 -4.93
C SER A 197 10.46 -5.64 -5.86
N ARG A 198 11.08 -4.55 -6.32
CA ARG A 198 10.48 -3.60 -7.26
C ARG A 198 10.10 -4.25 -8.59
N LEU A 199 10.98 -5.10 -9.13
CA LEU A 199 10.70 -5.83 -10.37
C LEU A 199 9.47 -6.74 -10.22
N GLN A 200 9.36 -7.42 -9.08
CA GLN A 200 8.21 -8.27 -8.78
C GLN A 200 6.93 -7.45 -8.56
N ILE A 201 6.98 -6.31 -7.86
CA ILE A 201 5.84 -5.40 -7.70
C ILE A 201 5.30 -5.00 -9.07
N LYS A 202 6.16 -4.51 -9.96
CA LYS A 202 5.77 -4.09 -11.31
C LYS A 202 5.04 -5.21 -12.08
N LYS A 203 5.62 -6.41 -12.12
CA LYS A 203 5.03 -7.57 -12.81
C LYS A 203 3.70 -8.01 -12.18
N LYS A 204 3.61 -8.01 -10.85
CA LYS A 204 2.41 -8.42 -10.15
C LYS A 204 1.27 -7.40 -10.30
N VAL A 205 1.57 -6.11 -10.33
CA VAL A 205 0.57 -5.06 -10.61
C VAL A 205 0.03 -5.22 -12.03
N GLU A 206 0.89 -5.37 -13.04
CA GLU A 206 0.48 -5.62 -14.42
C GLU A 206 -0.46 -6.84 -14.50
N LYS A 207 -0.06 -7.95 -13.86
CA LYS A 207 -0.88 -9.16 -13.79
C LYS A 207 -2.21 -8.91 -13.08
N ALA A 208 -2.22 -8.26 -11.92
CA ALA A 208 -3.42 -8.03 -11.12
C ALA A 208 -4.47 -7.23 -11.90
N LEU A 209 -4.05 -6.20 -12.63
CA LEU A 209 -4.94 -5.34 -13.41
C LEU A 209 -5.42 -5.99 -14.73
N SER A 210 -4.85 -7.12 -15.14
CA SER A 210 -5.29 -7.89 -16.31
C SER A 210 -6.30 -8.99 -15.99
N LEU A 211 -6.60 -9.23 -14.71
CA LEU A 211 -7.57 -10.22 -14.24
C LEU A 211 -9.00 -9.63 -14.18
N ASP A 212 -9.98 -10.48 -13.84
CA ASP A 212 -11.33 -9.99 -13.52
C ASP A 212 -11.31 -9.26 -12.16
N LEU A 213 -11.24 -7.94 -12.21
CA LEU A 213 -11.06 -7.10 -11.04
C LEU A 213 -12.19 -7.23 -10.02
N LYS A 214 -13.43 -7.46 -10.47
CA LYS A 214 -14.62 -7.57 -9.61
C LYS A 214 -14.51 -8.70 -8.57
N LEU A 215 -13.71 -9.70 -8.86
CA LEU A 215 -13.45 -10.81 -7.94
C LEU A 215 -12.62 -10.41 -6.71
N CYS A 216 -11.99 -9.24 -6.72
CA CYS A 216 -11.15 -8.72 -5.63
C CYS A 216 -11.88 -7.70 -4.73
N ILE A 217 -13.19 -7.60 -4.79
CA ILE A 217 -14.01 -6.83 -3.83
C ILE A 217 -14.13 -7.63 -2.53
N PHE A 218 -13.95 -7.01 -1.35
CA PHE A 218 -14.11 -7.67 -0.06
C PHE A 218 -15.07 -6.99 0.90
#